data_f48d8329098120aaaa3459fe95354b05
#
_entry.id   f48d8329098120aaaa3459fe95354b05
#
_cell.length_a   1.000
_cell.length_b   1.000
_cell.length_c   1.000
_cell.angle_alpha   90.00
_cell.angle_beta   90.00
_cell.angle_gamma   90.00
#
_symmetry.space_group_name_H-M   'P 1'
#
loop_
_entity.id
_entity.type
_entity.pdbx_description
1 polymer ?
#
loop_
_entity_poly.entity_id
_entity_poly.type
_entity_poly.pdbx_seq_one_letter_code
_entity_poly.pdbx_strand_id
1 'polypeptide(L)'
;MPAHLSKSVGRRLSRTGFARLALLPLAIVATAFFLLPMIKLVIVGASGEMGLGAYAAILFEPRYRASLISTVVLAAVTTIAALAAATIAGLFLQRHRFPGRAVLIAMLTFPLAFPGVVVGFMIILLAGRQGLIGDLTSRLLGEKIVFAYSIQGLFLGYLYFSIPRVILTIMAAVEKLDPALEEAARTLGAGPWAVHRDVIFPALGPAFVASGAIVFATAMGAFGTAFTLATNIDVLPMVIYTEFTLSANIAMAAALSVGLGVVAWASLAFARSLSGGTVAAAG
;
A
#
# COMPACT_ATOMS: atom_id res chain seq x y z
N MET A 1 -4.76 72.18 25.47
CA MET A 1 -4.63 70.87 26.18
C MET A 1 -4.62 69.76 25.17
N PRO A 2 -3.51 69.05 24.94
CA PRO A 2 -3.46 67.98 23.94
C PRO A 2 -3.79 66.64 24.59
N ALA A 3 -4.65 65.88 23.90
CA ALA A 3 -5.06 64.52 24.25
C ALA A 3 -3.90 63.55 23.99
N HIS A 4 -3.55 62.76 25.03
CA HIS A 4 -2.58 61.69 24.95
C HIS A 4 -3.17 60.50 24.19
N LEU A 5 -2.69 60.24 23.00
CA LEU A 5 -2.90 59.02 22.26
C LEU A 5 -2.03 57.92 22.87
N SER A 6 -2.66 57.02 23.62
CA SER A 6 -2.07 55.77 24.09
C SER A 6 -1.79 54.86 22.87
N LYS A 7 -0.50 54.76 22.47
CA LYS A 7 -0.06 53.74 21.50
C LYS A 7 -0.04 52.39 22.20
N SER A 8 -1.11 51.59 21.98
CA SER A 8 -1.09 50.15 22.24
C SER A 8 -0.08 49.49 21.30
N VAL A 9 1.12 49.21 21.81
CA VAL A 9 2.12 48.37 21.12
C VAL A 9 1.65 46.94 21.21
N GLY A 10 0.70 46.56 20.33
CA GLY A 10 0.43 45.19 20.01
C GLY A 10 1.61 44.56 19.31
N ARG A 11 2.41 43.77 20.03
CA ARG A 11 3.47 42.92 19.47
C ARG A 11 2.80 42.00 18.43
N ARG A 12 2.84 42.42 17.17
CA ARG A 12 2.51 41.48 16.05
C ARG A 12 3.63 40.45 16.01
N LEU A 13 3.39 39.29 16.62
CA LEU A 13 4.17 38.11 16.34
C LEU A 13 4.24 38.01 14.82
N SER A 14 5.43 38.01 14.23
CA SER A 14 5.57 37.86 12.79
C SER A 14 4.86 36.56 12.38
N ARG A 15 4.19 36.57 11.20
CA ARG A 15 3.49 35.37 10.67
C ARG A 15 4.37 34.11 10.73
N THR A 16 5.68 34.27 10.58
CA THR A 16 6.69 33.22 10.71
C THR A 16 6.88 32.72 12.15
N GLY A 17 6.77 33.57 13.17
CA GLY A 17 6.84 33.16 14.57
C GLY A 17 5.63 32.35 15.01
N PHE A 18 4.44 32.77 14.62
CA PHE A 18 3.21 32.05 14.91
C PHE A 18 3.18 30.68 14.19
N ALA A 19 3.59 30.62 12.91
CA ALA A 19 3.69 29.36 12.17
C ALA A 19 4.69 28.38 12.80
N ARG A 20 5.85 28.85 13.28
CA ARG A 20 6.82 28.01 14.00
C ARG A 20 6.25 27.47 15.31
N LEU A 21 5.53 28.30 16.06
CA LEU A 21 4.91 27.88 17.32
C LEU A 21 3.79 26.85 17.09
N ALA A 22 3.00 27.03 16.03
CA ALA A 22 1.95 26.09 15.63
C ALA A 22 2.49 24.73 15.15
N LEU A 23 3.70 24.70 14.57
CA LEU A 23 4.37 23.46 14.16
C LEU A 23 5.02 22.69 15.32
N LEU A 24 5.24 23.35 16.47
CA LEU A 24 5.95 22.75 17.60
C LEU A 24 5.25 21.49 18.17
N PRO A 25 3.91 21.47 18.41
CA PRO A 25 3.23 20.26 18.85
C PRO A 25 3.36 19.11 17.86
N LEU A 26 3.23 19.40 16.56
CA LEU A 26 3.42 18.40 15.50
C LEU A 26 4.83 17.84 15.48
N ALA A 27 5.85 18.71 15.62
CA ALA A 27 7.24 18.30 15.67
C ALA A 27 7.54 17.43 16.91
N ILE A 28 6.98 17.77 18.08
CA ILE A 28 7.11 16.96 19.30
C ILE A 28 6.50 15.58 19.10
N VAL A 29 5.27 15.51 18.59
CA VAL A 29 4.58 14.22 18.33
C VAL A 29 5.36 13.41 17.29
N ALA A 30 5.76 14.02 16.17
CA ALA A 30 6.54 13.33 15.14
C ALA A 30 7.88 12.80 15.68
N THR A 31 8.57 13.59 16.50
CA THR A 31 9.84 13.17 17.11
C THR A 31 9.62 12.05 18.11
N ALA A 32 8.67 12.19 19.03
CA ALA A 32 8.45 11.23 20.11
C ALA A 32 7.90 9.89 19.62
N PHE A 33 6.95 9.90 18.67
CA PHE A 33 6.24 8.69 18.25
C PHE A 33 6.74 8.10 16.93
N PHE A 34 7.51 8.84 16.16
CA PHE A 34 8.04 8.38 14.88
C PHE A 34 9.58 8.32 14.86
N LEU A 35 10.28 9.44 15.07
CA LEU A 35 11.73 9.46 14.95
C LEU A 35 12.44 8.65 16.04
N LEU A 36 12.05 8.83 17.32
CA LEU A 36 12.69 8.11 18.42
C LEU A 36 12.52 6.58 18.33
N PRO A 37 11.32 6.01 18.07
CA PRO A 37 11.18 4.57 17.86
C PRO A 37 11.97 4.06 16.65
N MET A 38 12.03 4.82 15.55
CA MET A 38 12.83 4.44 14.37
C MET A 38 14.32 4.39 14.67
N ILE A 39 14.85 5.42 15.34
CA ILE A 39 16.25 5.45 15.78
C ILE A 39 16.54 4.29 16.72
N LYS A 40 15.64 4.04 17.68
CA LYS A 40 15.78 2.91 18.61
C LYS A 40 15.79 1.56 17.89
N LEU A 41 14.92 1.39 16.89
CA LEU A 41 14.88 0.18 16.07
C LEU A 41 16.20 -0.05 15.34
N VAL A 42 16.79 1.01 14.76
CA VAL A 42 18.13 0.95 14.13
C VAL A 42 19.21 0.58 15.15
N ILE A 43 19.22 1.21 16.33
CA ILE A 43 20.21 0.90 17.37
C ILE A 43 20.08 -0.57 17.83
N VAL A 44 18.86 -1.05 18.08
CA VAL A 44 18.58 -2.41 18.49
C VAL A 44 19.02 -3.41 17.42
N GLY A 45 18.77 -3.12 16.13
CA GLY A 45 19.24 -3.97 15.04
C GLY A 45 20.75 -4.14 14.97
N ALA A 46 21.51 -3.17 15.49
CA ALA A 46 22.97 -3.25 15.57
C ALA A 46 23.50 -3.76 16.94
N SER A 47 22.64 -4.04 17.90
CA SER A 47 23.06 -4.38 19.28
C SER A 47 23.25 -5.89 19.52
N GLY A 48 22.95 -6.76 18.55
CA GLY A 48 23.15 -8.20 18.65
C GLY A 48 24.59 -8.62 18.43
N GLU A 49 24.85 -9.92 18.52
CA GLU A 49 26.19 -10.51 18.34
C GLU A 49 26.84 -10.15 16.98
N MET A 50 26.03 -10.03 15.93
CA MET A 50 26.51 -9.63 14.59
C MET A 50 26.76 -8.12 14.45
N GLY A 51 26.36 -7.28 15.41
CA GLY A 51 26.49 -5.84 15.31
C GLY A 51 25.88 -5.27 14.02
N LEU A 52 26.60 -4.42 13.32
CA LEU A 52 26.19 -3.89 12.00
C LEU A 52 26.11 -4.97 10.93
N GLY A 53 26.73 -6.12 11.11
CA GLY A 53 26.65 -7.27 10.20
C GLY A 53 25.23 -7.83 10.06
N ALA A 54 24.35 -7.61 11.04
CA ALA A 54 22.94 -8.02 10.97
C ALA A 54 22.20 -7.37 9.77
N TYR A 55 22.56 -6.16 9.41
CA TYR A 55 22.00 -5.50 8.22
C TYR A 55 22.54 -6.09 6.91
N ALA A 56 23.80 -6.51 6.91
CA ALA A 56 24.40 -7.18 5.76
C ALA A 56 23.81 -8.59 5.58
N ALA A 57 23.46 -9.28 6.66
CA ALA A 57 22.85 -10.60 6.64
C ALA A 57 21.54 -10.64 5.83
N ILE A 58 20.80 -9.52 5.74
CA ILE A 58 19.57 -9.42 4.91
C ILE A 58 19.85 -9.77 3.44
N LEU A 59 21.03 -9.41 2.94
CA LEU A 59 21.43 -9.62 1.54
C LEU A 59 22.26 -10.90 1.36
N PHE A 60 23.07 -11.27 2.34
CA PHE A 60 24.03 -12.36 2.21
C PHE A 60 23.51 -13.70 2.76
N GLU A 61 22.63 -13.68 3.77
CA GLU A 61 22.03 -14.90 4.30
C GLU A 61 20.94 -15.41 3.36
N PRO A 62 21.05 -16.63 2.81
CA PRO A 62 20.14 -17.16 1.80
C PRO A 62 18.65 -17.10 2.21
N ARG A 63 18.35 -17.41 3.48
CA ARG A 63 16.99 -17.40 4.03
C ARG A 63 16.37 -16.00 3.98
N TYR A 64 17.06 -14.99 4.51
CA TYR A 64 16.54 -13.63 4.58
C TYR A 64 16.42 -12.99 3.19
N ARG A 65 17.43 -13.23 2.33
CA ARG A 65 17.40 -12.76 0.95
C ARG A 65 16.24 -13.39 0.17
N ALA A 66 16.02 -14.70 0.29
CA ALA A 66 14.91 -15.37 -0.38
C ALA A 66 13.56 -14.82 0.07
N SER A 67 13.38 -14.61 1.39
CA SER A 67 12.15 -14.04 1.96
C SER A 67 11.93 -12.59 1.51
N LEU A 68 12.98 -11.79 1.43
CA LEU A 68 12.90 -10.42 0.91
C LEU A 68 12.48 -10.42 -0.57
N ILE A 69 13.13 -11.25 -1.40
CA ILE A 69 12.79 -11.37 -2.82
C ILE A 69 11.35 -11.84 -3.00
N SER A 70 10.93 -12.88 -2.27
CA SER A 70 9.54 -13.38 -2.30
C SER A 70 8.53 -12.28 -1.95
N THR A 71 8.83 -11.48 -0.92
CA THR A 71 7.98 -10.36 -0.49
C THR A 71 7.88 -9.29 -1.57
N VAL A 72 9.02 -8.88 -2.14
CA VAL A 72 9.07 -7.86 -3.21
C VAL A 72 8.34 -8.33 -4.45
N VAL A 73 8.61 -9.57 -4.90
CA VAL A 73 7.96 -10.15 -6.08
C VAL A 73 6.45 -10.27 -5.87
N LEU A 74 6.02 -10.80 -4.73
CA LEU A 74 4.60 -10.92 -4.40
C LEU A 74 3.91 -9.55 -4.36
N ALA A 75 4.54 -8.56 -3.72
CA ALA A 75 4.02 -7.18 -3.68
C ALA A 75 3.94 -6.56 -5.09
N ALA A 76 4.95 -6.77 -5.94
CA ALA A 76 4.97 -6.26 -7.31
C ALA A 76 3.88 -6.91 -8.17
N VAL A 77 3.77 -8.24 -8.13
CA VAL A 77 2.73 -8.98 -8.88
C VAL A 77 1.34 -8.59 -8.42
N THR A 78 1.13 -8.47 -7.10
CA THR A 78 -0.15 -7.98 -6.54
C THR A 78 -0.47 -6.57 -7.02
N THR A 79 0.51 -5.68 -7.02
CA THR A 79 0.34 -4.29 -7.47
C THR A 79 -0.06 -4.23 -8.93
N ILE A 80 0.64 -4.94 -9.81
CA ILE A 80 0.34 -4.97 -11.24
C ILE A 80 -1.06 -5.55 -11.49
N ALA A 81 -1.39 -6.67 -10.86
CA ALA A 81 -2.68 -7.30 -11.00
C ALA A 81 -3.83 -6.43 -10.46
N ALA A 82 -3.63 -5.79 -9.30
CA ALA A 82 -4.60 -4.85 -8.73
C ALA A 82 -4.80 -3.63 -9.63
N LEU A 83 -3.72 -3.02 -10.14
CA LEU A 83 -3.81 -1.91 -11.09
C LEU A 83 -4.57 -2.30 -12.35
N ALA A 84 -4.26 -3.44 -12.95
CA ALA A 84 -4.91 -3.92 -14.17
C ALA A 84 -6.42 -4.14 -13.96
N ALA A 85 -6.80 -4.94 -12.95
CA ALA A 85 -8.19 -5.26 -12.68
C ALA A 85 -9.00 -4.02 -12.24
N ALA A 86 -8.45 -3.25 -11.31
CA ALA A 86 -9.14 -2.12 -10.73
C ALA A 86 -9.25 -0.91 -11.68
N THR A 87 -8.33 -0.77 -12.64
CA THR A 87 -8.43 0.28 -13.66
C THR A 87 -9.64 0.06 -14.56
N ILE A 88 -9.86 -1.16 -15.02
CA ILE A 88 -11.03 -1.52 -15.85
C ILE A 88 -12.32 -1.24 -15.06
N ALA A 89 -12.39 -1.72 -13.82
CA ALA A 89 -13.55 -1.52 -12.96
C ALA A 89 -13.76 -0.03 -12.63
N GLY A 90 -12.71 0.70 -12.27
CA GLY A 90 -12.77 2.13 -11.90
C GLY A 90 -13.19 3.03 -13.06
N LEU A 91 -12.65 2.79 -14.28
CA LEU A 91 -13.05 3.48 -15.50
C LEU A 91 -14.53 3.22 -15.81
N PHE A 92 -14.95 1.96 -15.77
CA PHE A 92 -16.35 1.60 -16.03
C PHE A 92 -17.29 2.25 -15.02
N LEU A 93 -17.01 2.10 -13.73
CA LEU A 93 -17.84 2.63 -12.65
C LEU A 93 -17.94 4.16 -12.68
N GLN A 94 -16.88 4.86 -13.03
CA GLN A 94 -16.92 6.33 -13.08
C GLN A 94 -17.68 6.86 -14.30
N ARG A 95 -17.61 6.17 -15.42
CA ARG A 95 -18.22 6.62 -16.68
C ARG A 95 -19.68 6.23 -16.84
N HIS A 96 -20.11 5.13 -16.20
CA HIS A 96 -21.45 4.61 -16.37
C HIS A 96 -22.29 4.83 -15.10
N ARG A 97 -23.46 5.47 -15.29
CA ARG A 97 -24.48 5.61 -14.24
C ARG A 97 -25.57 4.59 -14.48
N PHE A 98 -25.80 3.70 -13.54
CA PHE A 98 -26.82 2.67 -13.57
C PHE A 98 -27.46 2.48 -12.19
N PRO A 99 -28.70 1.96 -12.11
CA PRO A 99 -29.36 1.67 -10.84
C PRO A 99 -28.51 0.66 -10.05
N GLY A 100 -28.32 0.89 -8.75
CA GLY A 100 -27.48 0.02 -7.90
C GLY A 100 -25.98 0.31 -7.91
N ARG A 101 -25.47 1.26 -8.75
CA ARG A 101 -24.04 1.63 -8.78
C ARG A 101 -23.47 1.96 -7.39
N ALA A 102 -24.19 2.74 -6.59
CA ALA A 102 -23.75 3.12 -5.24
C ALA A 102 -23.60 1.89 -4.31
N VAL A 103 -24.55 0.96 -4.40
CA VAL A 103 -24.49 -0.30 -3.64
C VAL A 103 -23.32 -1.15 -4.10
N LEU A 104 -23.09 -1.26 -5.41
CA LEU A 104 -21.96 -2.01 -5.94
C LEU A 104 -20.61 -1.42 -5.47
N ILE A 105 -20.46 -0.09 -5.51
CA ILE A 105 -19.26 0.58 -5.00
C ILE A 105 -19.09 0.32 -3.50
N ALA A 106 -20.16 0.42 -2.70
CA ALA A 106 -20.13 0.12 -1.29
C ALA A 106 -19.70 -1.34 -1.02
N MET A 107 -20.20 -2.30 -1.78
CA MET A 107 -19.80 -3.72 -1.68
C MET A 107 -18.34 -3.93 -2.10
N LEU A 108 -17.89 -3.29 -3.17
CA LEU A 108 -16.50 -3.38 -3.63
C LEU A 108 -15.51 -2.74 -2.65
N THR A 109 -15.94 -1.74 -1.88
CA THR A 109 -15.08 -1.07 -0.89
C THR A 109 -15.16 -1.70 0.50
N PHE A 110 -16.13 -2.57 0.76
CA PHE A 110 -16.31 -3.27 2.02
C PHE A 110 -15.05 -4.03 2.51
N PRO A 111 -14.24 -4.66 1.64
CA PRO A 111 -12.97 -5.29 2.03
C PRO A 111 -12.02 -4.39 2.82
N LEU A 112 -12.07 -3.07 2.62
CA LEU A 112 -11.19 -2.12 3.33
C LEU A 112 -11.48 -2.04 4.83
N ALA A 113 -12.66 -2.47 5.28
CA ALA A 113 -13.04 -2.50 6.68
C ALA A 113 -12.45 -3.70 7.44
N PHE A 114 -11.94 -4.71 6.74
CA PHE A 114 -11.46 -5.93 7.40
C PHE A 114 -9.97 -5.88 7.71
N PRO A 115 -9.58 -6.27 8.94
CA PRO A 115 -8.18 -6.53 9.26
C PRO A 115 -7.61 -7.68 8.40
N GLY A 116 -6.30 -7.64 8.10
CA GLY A 116 -5.65 -8.66 7.28
C GLY A 116 -5.82 -10.09 7.77
N VAL A 117 -5.90 -10.31 9.10
CA VAL A 117 -6.17 -11.63 9.70
C VAL A 117 -7.53 -12.17 9.25
N VAL A 118 -8.57 -11.33 9.24
CA VAL A 118 -9.92 -11.71 8.80
C VAL A 118 -9.92 -12.05 7.31
N VAL A 119 -9.19 -11.29 6.49
CA VAL A 119 -9.01 -11.60 5.06
C VAL A 119 -8.35 -12.97 4.90
N GLY A 120 -7.33 -13.29 5.68
CA GLY A 120 -6.72 -14.63 5.68
C GLY A 120 -7.73 -15.74 5.98
N PHE A 121 -8.58 -15.56 7.00
CA PHE A 121 -9.66 -16.52 7.29
C PHE A 121 -10.65 -16.66 6.12
N MET A 122 -11.02 -15.56 5.46
CA MET A 122 -11.90 -15.63 4.28
C MET A 122 -11.27 -16.45 3.16
N ILE A 123 -9.96 -16.32 2.92
CA ILE A 123 -9.24 -17.15 1.94
C ILE A 123 -9.22 -18.63 2.35
N ILE A 124 -9.08 -18.93 3.66
CA ILE A 124 -9.15 -20.31 4.17
C ILE A 124 -10.56 -20.89 3.94
N LEU A 125 -11.61 -20.15 4.23
CA LEU A 125 -13.00 -20.58 4.01
C LEU A 125 -13.32 -20.75 2.51
N LEU A 126 -12.65 -19.99 1.64
CA LEU A 126 -12.83 -20.09 0.19
C LEU A 126 -12.02 -21.25 -0.40
N ALA A 127 -10.73 -21.32 -0.11
CA ALA A 127 -9.75 -22.16 -0.83
C ALA A 127 -8.93 -23.09 0.09
N GLY A 128 -9.34 -23.23 1.35
CA GLY A 128 -8.72 -24.13 2.33
C GLY A 128 -9.19 -25.58 2.17
N ARG A 129 -8.72 -26.43 3.08
CA ARG A 129 -9.02 -27.89 3.06
C ARG A 129 -10.52 -28.21 3.13
N GLN A 130 -11.32 -27.38 3.78
CA GLN A 130 -12.78 -27.46 3.89
C GLN A 130 -13.44 -26.26 3.21
N GLY A 131 -12.75 -25.65 2.24
CA GLY A 131 -13.21 -24.46 1.56
C GLY A 131 -14.16 -24.75 0.41
N LEU A 132 -14.94 -23.72 0.04
CA LEU A 132 -15.95 -23.81 -1.04
C LEU A 132 -15.36 -24.27 -2.37
N ILE A 133 -14.16 -23.79 -2.75
CA ILE A 133 -13.49 -24.18 -4.00
C ILE A 133 -13.09 -25.65 -3.96
N GLY A 134 -12.53 -26.13 -2.84
CA GLY A 134 -12.18 -27.52 -2.69
C GLY A 134 -13.38 -28.47 -2.83
N ASP A 135 -14.51 -28.12 -2.24
CA ASP A 135 -15.73 -28.93 -2.33
C ASP A 135 -16.34 -28.89 -3.73
N LEU A 136 -16.32 -27.74 -4.40
CA LEU A 136 -16.79 -27.59 -5.77
C LEU A 136 -15.92 -28.37 -6.77
N THR A 137 -14.59 -28.26 -6.65
CA THR A 137 -13.65 -28.97 -7.54
C THR A 137 -13.69 -30.47 -7.32
N SER A 138 -13.88 -30.94 -6.09
CA SER A 138 -14.08 -32.37 -5.78
C SER A 138 -15.33 -32.92 -6.47
N ARG A 139 -16.41 -32.14 -6.50
CA ARG A 139 -17.67 -32.57 -7.18
C ARG A 139 -17.59 -32.53 -8.71
N LEU A 140 -16.86 -31.54 -9.26
CA LEU A 140 -16.82 -31.33 -10.73
C LEU A 140 -15.66 -32.08 -11.39
N LEU A 141 -14.51 -32.17 -10.74
CA LEU A 141 -13.28 -32.72 -11.32
C LEU A 141 -12.82 -34.00 -10.65
N GLY A 142 -13.46 -34.42 -9.55
CA GLY A 142 -13.05 -35.58 -8.76
C GLY A 142 -11.85 -35.33 -7.85
N GLU A 143 -11.22 -34.18 -7.94
CA GLU A 143 -10.04 -33.80 -7.16
C GLU A 143 -10.29 -32.53 -6.35
N LYS A 144 -9.77 -32.50 -5.12
CA LYS A 144 -9.92 -31.37 -4.22
C LYS A 144 -8.75 -30.39 -4.37
N ILE A 145 -8.99 -29.22 -4.96
CA ILE A 145 -7.97 -28.18 -5.10
C ILE A 145 -7.94 -27.33 -3.84
N VAL A 146 -6.77 -27.30 -3.16
CA VAL A 146 -6.52 -26.51 -1.95
C VAL A 146 -5.30 -25.61 -2.18
N PHE A 147 -5.48 -24.30 -2.14
CA PHE A 147 -4.39 -23.35 -2.35
C PHE A 147 -4.34 -22.20 -1.34
N ALA A 148 -5.23 -22.18 -0.34
CA ALA A 148 -5.22 -21.13 0.68
C ALA A 148 -3.86 -20.99 1.37
N TYR A 149 -3.21 -22.10 1.69
CA TYR A 149 -1.95 -22.15 2.44
C TYR A 149 -0.71 -22.08 1.54
N SER A 150 -0.80 -21.28 0.49
CA SER A 150 0.25 -21.12 -0.52
C SER A 150 0.45 -19.65 -0.87
N ILE A 151 1.50 -19.35 -1.66
CA ILE A 151 1.73 -18.00 -2.20
C ILE A 151 0.54 -17.52 -3.04
N GLN A 152 -0.17 -18.44 -3.73
CA GLN A 152 -1.37 -18.11 -4.49
C GLN A 152 -2.52 -17.65 -3.59
N GLY A 153 -2.73 -18.33 -2.45
CA GLY A 153 -3.71 -17.90 -1.46
C GLY A 153 -3.36 -16.54 -0.85
N LEU A 154 -2.09 -16.33 -0.55
CA LEU A 154 -1.60 -15.06 -0.04
C LEU A 154 -1.76 -13.92 -1.08
N PHE A 155 -1.46 -14.21 -2.34
CA PHE A 155 -1.68 -13.29 -3.46
C PHE A 155 -3.15 -12.86 -3.56
N LEU A 156 -4.09 -13.80 -3.48
CA LEU A 156 -5.53 -13.48 -3.50
C LEU A 156 -5.94 -12.64 -2.29
N GLY A 157 -5.41 -12.95 -1.10
CA GLY A 157 -5.64 -12.13 0.08
C GLY A 157 -5.15 -10.70 -0.10
N TYR A 158 -3.98 -10.52 -0.70
CA TYR A 158 -3.43 -9.19 -1.00
C TYR A 158 -4.24 -8.45 -2.07
N LEU A 159 -4.71 -9.13 -3.11
CA LEU A 159 -5.62 -8.55 -4.11
C LEU A 159 -6.94 -8.08 -3.49
N TYR A 160 -7.49 -8.85 -2.56
CA TYR A 160 -8.77 -8.58 -1.92
C TYR A 160 -8.84 -7.17 -1.29
N PHE A 161 -7.79 -6.72 -0.60
CA PHE A 161 -7.77 -5.38 -0.03
C PHE A 161 -7.12 -4.32 -0.94
N SER A 162 -6.38 -4.73 -1.97
CA SER A 162 -5.70 -3.81 -2.89
C SER A 162 -6.64 -3.27 -3.97
N ILE A 163 -7.46 -4.13 -4.56
CA ILE A 163 -8.39 -3.78 -5.64
C ILE A 163 -9.32 -2.61 -5.26
N PRO A 164 -10.03 -2.63 -4.12
CA PRO A 164 -10.90 -1.53 -3.73
C PRO A 164 -10.20 -0.17 -3.65
N ARG A 165 -8.99 -0.16 -3.08
CA ARG A 165 -8.19 1.06 -2.94
C ARG A 165 -7.83 1.66 -4.30
N VAL A 166 -7.40 0.83 -5.24
CA VAL A 166 -7.09 1.27 -6.60
C VAL A 166 -8.35 1.73 -7.33
N ILE A 167 -9.48 1.01 -7.22
CA ILE A 167 -10.76 1.43 -7.82
C ILE A 167 -11.11 2.86 -7.41
N LEU A 168 -11.10 3.16 -6.10
CA LEU A 168 -11.42 4.49 -5.60
C LEU A 168 -10.46 5.56 -6.12
N THR A 169 -9.16 5.26 -6.16
CA THR A 169 -8.15 6.21 -6.68
C THR A 169 -8.34 6.47 -8.17
N ILE A 170 -8.59 5.43 -8.97
CA ILE A 170 -8.84 5.57 -10.40
C ILE A 170 -10.15 6.33 -10.67
N MET A 171 -11.22 6.02 -9.94
CA MET A 171 -12.48 6.76 -10.06
C MET A 171 -12.29 8.24 -9.79
N ALA A 172 -11.59 8.61 -8.72
CA ALA A 172 -11.29 10.00 -8.37
C ALA A 172 -10.40 10.70 -9.41
N ALA A 173 -9.47 9.96 -10.03
CA ALA A 173 -8.63 10.50 -11.09
C ALA A 173 -9.41 10.71 -12.39
N VAL A 174 -10.25 9.74 -12.77
CA VAL A 174 -11.12 9.86 -13.97
C VAL A 174 -12.12 10.99 -13.84
N GLU A 175 -12.64 11.26 -12.64
CA GLU A 175 -13.55 12.39 -12.39
C GLU A 175 -12.92 13.76 -12.71
N LYS A 176 -11.60 13.86 -12.56
CA LYS A 176 -10.83 15.09 -12.82
C LYS A 176 -10.40 15.23 -14.29
N LEU A 177 -10.58 14.19 -15.11
CA LEU A 177 -10.24 14.29 -16.54
C LEU A 177 -11.22 15.18 -17.27
N ASP A 178 -10.67 16.11 -18.09
CA ASP A 178 -11.47 16.96 -18.96
C ASP A 178 -12.03 16.14 -20.14
N PRO A 179 -13.36 15.99 -20.27
CA PRO A 179 -13.97 15.27 -21.38
C PRO A 179 -13.61 15.86 -22.76
N ALA A 180 -13.30 17.16 -22.83
CA ALA A 180 -12.93 17.83 -24.07
C ALA A 180 -11.68 17.23 -24.74
N LEU A 181 -10.76 16.66 -23.96
CA LEU A 181 -9.58 15.97 -24.49
C LEU A 181 -9.95 14.72 -25.29
N GLU A 182 -10.94 13.97 -24.83
CA GLU A 182 -11.42 12.78 -25.53
C GLU A 182 -12.22 13.15 -26.78
N GLU A 183 -13.04 14.19 -26.69
CA GLU A 183 -13.82 14.70 -27.82
C GLU A 183 -12.89 15.24 -28.92
N ALA A 184 -11.86 16.01 -28.56
CA ALA A 184 -10.85 16.48 -29.49
C ALA A 184 -10.12 15.33 -30.21
N ALA A 185 -9.73 14.28 -29.46
CA ALA A 185 -9.09 13.11 -30.06
C ALA A 185 -10.02 12.40 -31.06
N ARG A 186 -11.32 12.28 -30.75
CA ARG A 186 -12.31 11.66 -31.63
C ARG A 186 -12.56 12.50 -32.88
N THR A 187 -12.59 13.83 -32.77
CA THR A 187 -12.73 14.72 -33.94
C THR A 187 -11.54 14.65 -34.90
N LEU A 188 -10.35 14.29 -34.36
CA LEU A 188 -9.14 14.00 -35.15
C LEU A 188 -9.11 12.58 -35.73
N GLY A 189 -10.20 11.80 -35.58
CA GLY A 189 -10.33 10.46 -36.14
C GLY A 189 -9.78 9.33 -35.25
N ALA A 190 -9.47 9.59 -33.97
CA ALA A 190 -9.00 8.56 -33.07
C ALA A 190 -10.12 7.55 -32.74
N GLY A 191 -9.85 6.27 -32.98
CA GLY A 191 -10.72 5.18 -32.56
C GLY A 191 -10.75 5.01 -31.04
N PRO A 192 -11.72 4.23 -30.49
CA PRO A 192 -11.87 4.06 -29.02
C PRO A 192 -10.59 3.59 -28.32
N TRP A 193 -9.84 2.68 -28.91
CA TRP A 193 -8.58 2.20 -28.35
C TRP A 193 -7.49 3.29 -28.33
N ALA A 194 -7.38 4.09 -29.41
CA ALA A 194 -6.43 5.19 -29.48
C ALA A 194 -6.72 6.23 -28.40
N VAL A 195 -8.01 6.58 -28.17
CA VAL A 195 -8.41 7.50 -27.08
C VAL A 195 -7.96 6.96 -25.71
N HIS A 196 -8.13 5.67 -25.44
CA HIS A 196 -7.67 5.09 -24.17
C HIS A 196 -6.15 5.13 -24.05
N ARG A 197 -5.43 4.70 -25.09
CA ARG A 197 -3.97 4.58 -25.08
C ARG A 197 -3.27 5.94 -25.04
N ASP A 198 -3.75 6.90 -25.82
CA ASP A 198 -3.02 8.15 -26.10
C ASP A 198 -3.52 9.33 -25.25
N VAL A 199 -4.75 9.25 -24.68
CA VAL A 199 -5.33 10.30 -23.86
C VAL A 199 -5.55 9.86 -22.42
N ILE A 200 -6.33 8.78 -22.20
CA ILE A 200 -6.79 8.39 -20.86
C ILE A 200 -5.66 7.80 -20.02
N PHE A 201 -4.95 6.78 -20.53
CA PHE A 201 -3.88 6.13 -19.76
C PHE A 201 -2.73 7.07 -19.41
N PRO A 202 -2.21 7.93 -20.32
CA PRO A 202 -1.21 8.91 -19.96
C PRO A 202 -1.71 9.92 -18.91
N ALA A 203 -2.95 10.38 -19.02
CA ALA A 203 -3.55 11.30 -18.05
C ALA A 203 -3.75 10.66 -16.66
N LEU A 204 -3.98 9.35 -16.60
CA LEU A 204 -4.06 8.58 -15.34
C LEU A 204 -2.68 8.15 -14.79
N GLY A 205 -1.59 8.42 -15.51
CA GLY A 205 -0.23 8.04 -15.11
C GLY A 205 0.11 8.38 -13.65
N PRO A 206 -0.11 9.63 -13.19
CA PRO A 206 0.13 9.99 -11.78
C PRO A 206 -0.71 9.17 -10.79
N ALA A 207 -1.96 8.84 -11.14
CA ALA A 207 -2.82 8.02 -10.29
C ALA A 207 -2.36 6.56 -10.23
N PHE A 208 -1.86 6.01 -11.35
CA PHE A 208 -1.26 4.67 -11.37
C PHE A 208 -0.02 4.59 -10.50
N VAL A 209 0.87 5.57 -10.61
CA VAL A 209 2.09 5.61 -9.80
C VAL A 209 1.75 5.76 -8.31
N ALA A 210 0.83 6.66 -7.97
CA ALA A 210 0.44 6.89 -6.58
C ALA A 210 -0.23 5.67 -5.95
N SER A 211 -1.26 5.11 -6.62
CA SER A 211 -1.98 3.95 -6.09
C SER A 211 -1.11 2.70 -6.09
N GLY A 212 -0.30 2.51 -7.13
CA GLY A 212 0.63 1.39 -7.22
C GLY A 212 1.67 1.41 -6.10
N ALA A 213 2.25 2.56 -5.80
CA ALA A 213 3.20 2.71 -4.70
C ALA A 213 2.58 2.40 -3.33
N ILE A 214 1.35 2.85 -3.09
CA ILE A 214 0.63 2.57 -1.84
C ILE A 214 0.30 1.08 -1.73
N VAL A 215 -0.18 0.46 -2.81
CA VAL A 215 -0.48 -0.98 -2.84
C VAL A 215 0.78 -1.80 -2.60
N PHE A 216 1.88 -1.47 -3.29
CA PHE A 216 3.17 -2.15 -3.13
C PHE A 216 3.66 -2.07 -1.68
N ALA A 217 3.73 -0.86 -1.10
CA ALA A 217 4.18 -0.68 0.27
C ALA A 217 3.28 -1.39 1.29
N THR A 218 1.95 -1.38 1.07
CA THR A 218 0.99 -2.07 1.92
C THR A 218 1.15 -3.60 1.84
N ALA A 219 1.33 -4.13 0.63
CA ALA A 219 1.53 -5.57 0.41
C ALA A 219 2.87 -6.04 1.02
N MET A 220 3.94 -5.24 0.92
CA MET A 220 5.21 -5.55 1.57
C MET A 220 5.10 -5.67 3.09
N GLY A 221 4.28 -4.84 3.74
CA GLY A 221 4.07 -4.85 5.19
C GLY A 221 2.90 -5.70 5.67
N ALA A 222 2.20 -6.42 4.80
CA ALA A 222 0.97 -7.13 5.13
C ALA A 222 1.22 -8.41 5.94
N PHE A 223 1.38 -8.26 7.25
CA PHE A 223 1.61 -9.35 8.18
C PHE A 223 0.36 -10.19 8.48
N GLY A 224 -0.79 -9.56 8.77
CA GLY A 224 -1.96 -10.27 9.29
C GLY A 224 -2.50 -11.36 8.37
N THR A 225 -2.58 -11.09 7.07
CA THR A 225 -3.00 -12.09 6.08
C THR A 225 -1.97 -13.21 5.95
N ALA A 226 -0.67 -12.85 5.90
CA ALA A 226 0.40 -13.83 5.84
C ALA A 226 0.41 -14.72 7.09
N PHE A 227 0.25 -14.16 8.28
CA PHE A 227 0.20 -14.89 9.54
C PHE A 227 -0.93 -15.93 9.57
N THR A 228 -2.11 -15.59 9.06
CA THR A 228 -3.26 -16.51 9.07
C THR A 228 -3.11 -17.63 8.05
N LEU A 229 -2.49 -17.35 6.89
CA LEU A 229 -2.31 -18.33 5.81
C LEU A 229 -1.00 -19.12 5.90
N ALA A 230 -0.03 -18.64 6.68
CA ALA A 230 1.31 -19.17 6.71
C ALA A 230 1.39 -20.53 7.39
N THR A 231 1.44 -21.58 6.58
CA THR A 231 1.92 -22.88 7.03
C THR A 231 3.35 -23.13 6.51
N ASN A 232 3.72 -22.57 5.35
CA ASN A 232 5.05 -22.72 4.72
C ASN A 232 5.35 -21.53 3.76
N ILE A 233 5.01 -20.29 4.16
CA ILE A 233 5.21 -19.13 3.30
C ILE A 233 6.27 -18.22 3.93
N ASP A 234 7.46 -18.22 3.34
CA ASP A 234 8.57 -17.38 3.77
C ASP A 234 8.50 -15.99 3.11
N VAL A 235 7.62 -15.14 3.66
CA VAL A 235 7.64 -13.70 3.39
C VAL A 235 8.31 -12.98 4.56
N LEU A 236 9.00 -11.88 4.28
CA LEU A 236 9.83 -11.19 5.27
C LEU A 236 9.09 -10.78 6.55
N PRO A 237 7.82 -10.28 6.52
CA PRO A 237 7.06 -10.03 7.74
C PRO A 237 6.89 -11.26 8.64
N MET A 238 6.77 -12.47 8.06
CA MET A 238 6.68 -13.71 8.82
C MET A 238 8.04 -14.10 9.42
N VAL A 239 9.12 -13.91 8.67
CA VAL A 239 10.48 -14.14 9.16
C VAL A 239 10.81 -13.20 10.32
N ILE A 240 10.45 -11.91 10.22
CA ILE A 240 10.59 -10.94 11.32
C ILE A 240 9.85 -11.43 12.57
N TYR A 241 8.61 -11.88 12.41
CA TYR A 241 7.82 -12.43 13.51
C TYR A 241 8.48 -13.67 14.13
N THR A 242 9.00 -14.58 13.32
CA THR A 242 9.69 -15.79 13.77
C THR A 242 10.96 -15.45 14.55
N GLU A 243 11.79 -14.54 14.03
CA GLU A 243 13.02 -14.10 14.71
C GLU A 243 12.69 -13.44 16.06
N PHE A 244 11.63 -12.62 16.11
CA PHE A 244 11.22 -11.94 17.32
C PHE A 244 10.63 -12.90 18.37
N THR A 245 9.69 -13.79 17.98
CA THR A 245 8.88 -14.57 18.92
C THR A 245 9.44 -15.97 19.19
N LEU A 246 9.94 -16.67 18.18
CA LEU A 246 10.37 -18.05 18.30
C LEU A 246 11.89 -18.16 18.55
N SER A 247 12.69 -17.36 17.84
CA SER A 247 14.14 -17.36 18.00
C SER A 247 14.62 -16.44 19.14
N ALA A 248 13.74 -15.59 19.68
CA ALA A 248 14.05 -14.53 20.66
C ALA A 248 15.22 -13.62 20.21
N ASN A 249 15.47 -13.53 18.90
CA ASN A 249 16.52 -12.72 18.30
C ASN A 249 16.00 -11.33 17.93
N ILE A 250 15.82 -10.49 18.96
CA ILE A 250 15.26 -9.14 18.83
C ILE A 250 16.11 -8.27 17.90
N ALA A 251 17.44 -8.41 17.96
CA ALA A 251 18.34 -7.62 17.12
C ALA A 251 18.17 -7.95 15.64
N MET A 252 18.11 -9.22 15.27
CA MET A 252 17.89 -9.63 13.88
C MET A 252 16.49 -9.20 13.39
N ALA A 253 15.45 -9.40 14.22
CA ALA A 253 14.09 -8.95 13.88
C ALA A 253 14.05 -7.44 13.64
N ALA A 254 14.75 -6.64 14.45
CA ALA A 254 14.86 -5.20 14.27
C ALA A 254 15.62 -4.83 12.98
N ALA A 255 16.74 -5.49 12.69
CA ALA A 255 17.52 -5.26 11.47
C ALA A 255 16.68 -5.58 10.21
N LEU A 256 16.00 -6.74 10.19
CA LEU A 256 15.09 -7.14 9.09
C LEU A 256 13.93 -6.14 8.91
N SER A 257 13.37 -5.63 10.02
CA SER A 257 12.31 -4.62 9.98
C SER A 257 12.78 -3.30 9.36
N VAL A 258 14.00 -2.85 9.71
CA VAL A 258 14.62 -1.67 9.09
C VAL A 258 14.84 -1.91 7.59
N GLY A 259 15.37 -3.08 7.21
CA GLY A 259 15.57 -3.46 5.81
C GLY A 259 14.28 -3.43 5.00
N LEU A 260 13.20 -4.04 5.53
CA LEU A 260 11.87 -4.01 4.92
C LEU A 260 11.36 -2.57 4.76
N GLY A 261 11.49 -1.76 5.81
CA GLY A 261 11.10 -0.36 5.81
C GLY A 261 11.86 0.48 4.78
N VAL A 262 13.17 0.27 4.65
CA VAL A 262 14.02 0.95 3.65
C VAL A 262 13.57 0.60 2.23
N VAL A 263 13.31 -0.67 1.92
CA VAL A 263 12.84 -1.08 0.59
C VAL A 263 11.46 -0.48 0.28
N ALA A 264 10.53 -0.53 1.24
CA ALA A 264 9.20 0.06 1.08
C ALA A 264 9.29 1.59 0.89
N TRP A 265 10.10 2.27 1.70
CA TRP A 265 10.31 3.72 1.59
C TRP A 265 10.99 4.11 0.26
N ALA A 266 12.02 3.37 -0.16
CA ALA A 266 12.69 3.62 -1.43
C ALA A 266 11.73 3.49 -2.62
N SER A 267 10.86 2.48 -2.58
CA SER A 267 9.82 2.29 -3.61
C SER A 267 8.83 3.46 -3.66
N LEU A 268 8.37 3.95 -2.50
CA LEU A 268 7.51 5.12 -2.40
C LEU A 268 8.22 6.40 -2.86
N ALA A 269 9.49 6.59 -2.48
CA ALA A 269 10.28 7.75 -2.89
C ALA A 269 10.52 7.75 -4.41
N PHE A 270 10.84 6.59 -4.99
CA PHE A 270 10.98 6.43 -6.43
C PHE A 270 9.67 6.73 -7.17
N ALA A 271 8.54 6.19 -6.69
CA ALA A 271 7.24 6.48 -7.27
C ALA A 271 6.91 7.97 -7.24
N ARG A 272 7.20 8.67 -6.13
CA ARG A 272 7.01 10.13 -6.03
C ARG A 272 7.88 10.91 -7.01
N SER A 273 9.12 10.49 -7.26
CA SER A 273 10.00 11.15 -8.24
C SER A 273 9.46 11.05 -9.66
N LEU A 274 8.80 9.93 -10.01
CA LEU A 274 8.18 9.74 -11.32
C LEU A 274 6.91 10.57 -11.52
N SER A 275 6.15 10.83 -10.45
CA SER A 275 4.87 11.55 -10.52
C SER A 275 4.97 13.08 -10.41
N GLY A 276 6.19 13.65 -10.38
CA GLY A 276 6.41 15.08 -10.52
C GLY A 276 5.70 15.96 -9.48
N GLY A 277 5.68 15.56 -8.21
CA GLY A 277 5.15 16.41 -7.13
C GLY A 277 3.62 16.51 -7.02
N THR A 278 2.86 15.96 -7.96
CA THR A 278 1.37 15.99 -7.93
C THR A 278 0.76 15.03 -6.89
N VAL A 279 1.57 14.10 -6.35
CA VAL A 279 1.11 13.13 -5.33
C VAL A 279 0.88 13.76 -3.96
N ALA A 280 1.51 14.90 -3.67
CA ALA A 280 1.35 15.59 -2.40
C ALA A 280 -0.03 16.27 -2.22
N ALA A 281 -0.82 16.39 -3.29
CA ALA A 281 -2.14 17.02 -3.29
C ALA A 281 -3.31 16.03 -3.22
N ALA A 282 -3.04 14.72 -3.19
CA ALA A 282 -4.04 13.65 -3.24
C ALA A 282 -4.14 12.82 -1.93
N GLY A 283 -3.46 13.28 -0.84
CA GLY A 283 -3.53 12.68 0.49
C GLY A 283 -4.39 13.50 1.43
#